data_c5178e07a47d704f338070e1bead4d21
#
_entry.id   c5178e07a47d704f338070e1bead4d21
#
_cell.length_a   1.000
_cell.length_b   1.000
_cell.length_c   1.000
_cell.angle_alpha   90.00
_cell.angle_beta   90.00
_cell.angle_gamma   90.00
#
_symmetry.space_group_name_H-M   'P 1'
#
loop_
_entity.id
_entity.type
_entity.pdbx_description
1 polymer ?
#
loop_
_entity_poly.entity_id
_entity_poly.type
_entity_poly.pdbx_seq_one_letter_code
_entity_poly.pdbx_strand_id
1 'polypeptide(L)'
;EMSYVRTIKSFDRNITINVDFNYLLTASLLSLPVASEIPTTVGVTYSLALLPDSKMRQRVTDSRVGIASVSKLTFDNNIAKSKQTLIAQRWNLIPQNLKAYEQGKLSKPVKPICFYIDDAFPVEWKNAIKQGVELWNKAFEQAGYQKAIEALDFPKNDHNFDADDIAYSCIRYVPSTAEKVTSSFLANPQTGEIINASVFVPANVGDQIYRWLFLGSAASDATMRTSHLPQDKFNQGLKYMVACEVGRSLGLLDNIG
;
A
#
# COMPACT_ATOMS: atom_id res chain seq x y z
N GLU A 1 -15.46 1.14 31.19
CA GLU A 1 -14.78 2.09 30.31
C GLU A 1 -15.43 2.04 28.94
N MET A 2 -15.84 3.18 28.42
CA MET A 2 -16.67 3.20 27.21
C MET A 2 -15.81 3.47 25.99
N SER A 3 -15.95 2.63 24.97
CA SER A 3 -15.47 2.91 23.62
C SER A 3 -16.34 4.00 22.98
N TYR A 4 -15.79 4.86 22.15
CA TYR A 4 -16.54 5.95 21.53
C TYR A 4 -16.11 6.18 20.08
N VAL A 5 -17.05 6.71 19.30
CA VAL A 5 -16.77 7.15 17.93
C VAL A 5 -16.12 8.53 17.99
N ARG A 6 -14.91 8.65 17.45
CA ARG A 6 -14.15 9.91 17.41
C ARG A 6 -14.62 10.82 16.30
N THR A 7 -14.67 10.29 15.09
CA THR A 7 -15.10 11.04 13.88
C THR A 7 -15.79 10.13 12.88
N ILE A 8 -16.70 10.72 12.11
CA ILE A 8 -17.30 10.10 10.92
C ILE A 8 -17.10 11.07 9.77
N LYS A 9 -16.51 10.59 8.67
CA LYS A 9 -16.36 11.34 7.42
C LYS A 9 -17.12 10.62 6.32
N SER A 10 -17.84 11.37 5.49
CA SER A 10 -18.57 10.83 4.35
C SER A 10 -18.02 11.42 3.06
N PHE A 11 -17.71 10.54 2.12
CA PHE A 11 -17.21 10.86 0.78
C PHE A 11 -18.15 10.27 -0.27
N ASP A 12 -17.93 10.60 -1.54
CA ASP A 12 -18.79 10.12 -2.63
C ASP A 12 -18.88 8.59 -2.72
N ARG A 13 -17.81 7.89 -2.35
CA ARG A 13 -17.69 6.43 -2.51
C ARG A 13 -17.32 5.69 -1.23
N ASN A 14 -17.09 6.36 -0.13
CA ASN A 14 -16.84 5.70 1.15
C ASN A 14 -17.28 6.54 2.35
N ILE A 15 -17.47 5.82 3.45
CA ILE A 15 -17.66 6.40 4.77
C ILE A 15 -16.53 5.89 5.64
N THR A 16 -15.81 6.80 6.31
CA THR A 16 -14.74 6.46 7.25
C THR A 16 -15.19 6.77 8.66
N ILE A 17 -15.09 5.78 9.55
CA ILE A 17 -15.49 5.86 10.95
C ILE A 17 -14.27 5.58 11.82
N ASN A 18 -13.84 6.55 12.60
CA ASN A 18 -12.76 6.40 13.57
C ASN A 18 -13.34 6.14 14.95
N VAL A 19 -12.94 5.04 15.55
CA VAL A 19 -13.43 4.57 16.87
C VAL A 19 -12.24 4.34 17.79
N ASP A 20 -12.34 4.82 19.01
CA ASP A 20 -11.41 4.45 20.08
C ASP A 20 -12.05 3.37 20.96
N PHE A 21 -11.42 2.20 20.94
CA PHE A 21 -11.80 1.09 21.79
C PHE A 21 -10.94 1.08 23.05
N ASN A 22 -11.58 1.08 24.20
CA ASN A 22 -10.91 0.98 25.49
C ASN A 22 -11.03 -0.44 26.01
N TYR A 23 -9.89 -1.07 26.28
CA TYR A 23 -9.79 -2.43 26.78
C TYR A 23 -8.99 -2.47 28.09
N LEU A 24 -9.25 -3.48 28.89
CA LEU A 24 -8.34 -3.93 29.94
C LEU A 24 -7.59 -5.13 29.42
N LEU A 25 -6.28 -4.96 29.21
CA LEU A 25 -5.42 -6.03 28.70
C LEU A 25 -4.89 -6.86 29.85
N THR A 26 -5.02 -8.19 29.74
CA THR A 26 -4.38 -9.15 30.64
C THR A 26 -3.44 -10.00 29.83
N ALA A 27 -2.14 -9.97 30.20
CA ALA A 27 -1.11 -10.82 29.60
C ALA A 27 -0.79 -11.98 30.54
N SER A 28 -0.80 -13.20 30.00
CA SER A 28 -0.44 -14.42 30.72
C SER A 28 0.74 -15.12 30.04
N LEU A 29 1.70 -15.58 30.83
CA LEU A 29 2.80 -16.42 30.38
C LEU A 29 2.69 -17.77 31.11
N LEU A 30 2.64 -18.88 30.39
CA LEU A 30 2.48 -20.23 30.96
C LEU A 30 1.30 -20.34 31.95
N SER A 31 0.16 -19.73 31.62
CA SER A 31 -1.06 -19.66 32.44
C SER A 31 -0.92 -18.84 33.73
N LEU A 32 0.20 -18.17 33.97
CA LEU A 32 0.37 -17.24 35.08
C LEU A 32 0.13 -15.81 34.58
N PRO A 33 -0.70 -15.00 35.25
CA PRO A 33 -0.89 -13.61 34.89
C PRO A 33 0.41 -12.84 35.13
N VAL A 34 1.02 -12.30 34.07
CA VAL A 34 2.22 -11.45 34.14
C VAL A 34 1.82 -9.98 34.33
N ALA A 35 0.70 -9.62 33.76
CA ALA A 35 0.11 -8.29 33.92
C ALA A 35 -1.41 -8.41 33.75
N SER A 36 -2.17 -7.77 34.63
CA SER A 36 -3.63 -7.78 34.61
C SER A 36 -4.18 -6.35 34.62
N GLU A 37 -5.30 -6.19 33.91
CA GLU A 37 -6.09 -4.94 33.89
C GLU A 37 -5.31 -3.68 33.46
N ILE A 38 -4.39 -3.84 32.46
CA ILE A 38 -3.68 -2.68 31.90
C ILE A 38 -4.67 -1.92 31.00
N PRO A 39 -5.01 -0.66 31.32
CA PRO A 39 -5.85 0.15 30.47
C PRO A 39 -5.15 0.39 29.12
N THR A 40 -5.80 -0.01 28.04
CA THR A 40 -5.25 0.11 26.69
C THR A 40 -6.30 0.69 25.76
N THR A 41 -5.95 1.76 25.06
CA THR A 41 -6.82 2.35 24.03
C THR A 41 -6.29 1.99 22.65
N VAL A 42 -7.16 1.44 21.81
CA VAL A 42 -6.85 1.09 20.42
C VAL A 42 -7.73 1.91 19.50
N GLY A 43 -7.10 2.78 18.71
CA GLY A 43 -7.77 3.51 17.63
C GLY A 43 -7.96 2.60 16.43
N VAL A 44 -9.19 2.46 15.95
CA VAL A 44 -9.54 1.67 14.76
C VAL A 44 -10.27 2.56 13.76
N THR A 45 -9.84 2.48 12.51
CA THR A 45 -10.51 3.15 11.40
C THR A 45 -11.25 2.12 10.55
N TYR A 46 -12.56 2.27 10.44
CA TYR A 46 -13.39 1.51 9.52
C TYR A 46 -13.62 2.35 8.27
N SER A 47 -13.39 1.76 7.09
CA SER A 47 -13.77 2.35 5.82
C SER A 47 -14.77 1.44 5.11
N LEU A 48 -15.99 1.94 4.91
CA LEU A 48 -17.06 1.27 4.18
C LEU A 48 -17.06 1.83 2.77
N ALA A 49 -16.64 1.03 1.80
CA ALA A 49 -16.46 1.46 0.42
C ALA A 49 -17.57 0.96 -0.49
N LEU A 50 -18.12 1.85 -1.31
CA LEU A 50 -18.99 1.49 -2.41
C LEU A 50 -18.14 0.97 -3.58
N LEU A 51 -18.36 -0.27 -3.99
CA LEU A 51 -17.63 -0.86 -5.10
C LEU A 51 -17.99 -0.17 -6.42
N PRO A 52 -17.01 0.01 -7.33
CA PRO A 52 -17.27 0.58 -8.64
C PRO A 52 -18.14 -0.37 -9.49
N ASP A 53 -19.02 0.20 -10.32
CA ASP A 53 -19.82 -0.56 -11.28
C ASP A 53 -18.99 -1.10 -12.45
N SER A 54 -17.72 -0.69 -12.56
CA SER A 54 -16.82 -1.13 -13.61
C SER A 54 -16.60 -2.64 -13.55
N LYS A 55 -16.84 -3.28 -14.69
CA LYS A 55 -16.64 -4.72 -14.82
C LYS A 55 -15.25 -5.02 -15.39
N MET A 56 -14.20 -4.79 -14.60
CA MET A 56 -12.88 -5.24 -15.01
C MET A 56 -12.88 -6.75 -15.26
N ARG A 57 -12.30 -7.19 -16.38
CA ARG A 57 -12.20 -8.62 -16.71
C ARG A 57 -11.35 -9.34 -15.65
N GLN A 58 -11.93 -10.35 -14.99
CA GLN A 58 -11.23 -11.21 -14.06
C GLN A 58 -10.06 -11.91 -14.75
N ARG A 59 -8.96 -12.07 -14.03
CA ARG A 59 -7.84 -12.95 -14.42
C ARG A 59 -7.70 -14.04 -13.38
N VAL A 60 -7.86 -15.28 -13.83
CA VAL A 60 -7.54 -16.43 -12.99
C VAL A 60 -6.02 -16.46 -12.81
N THR A 61 -5.58 -16.72 -11.60
CA THR A 61 -4.17 -16.83 -11.25
C THR A 61 -3.90 -18.15 -10.53
N ASP A 62 -2.64 -18.42 -10.30
CA ASP A 62 -2.15 -19.60 -9.59
C ASP A 62 -1.21 -19.12 -8.47
N SER A 63 -1.16 -19.85 -7.36
CA SER A 63 -0.30 -19.49 -6.20
C SER A 63 1.20 -19.44 -6.53
N ARG A 64 1.63 -20.03 -7.64
CA ARG A 64 3.01 -19.98 -8.13
C ARG A 64 3.37 -18.65 -8.80
N VAL A 65 2.36 -17.86 -9.16
CA VAL A 65 2.57 -16.52 -9.73
C VAL A 65 2.53 -15.53 -8.56
N GLY A 66 3.61 -14.87 -8.24
CA GLY A 66 3.75 -13.97 -7.10
C GLY A 66 2.86 -12.71 -7.16
N ILE A 67 1.54 -12.91 -7.29
CA ILE A 67 0.51 -11.87 -7.38
C ILE A 67 -0.55 -12.15 -6.31
N ALA A 68 -0.95 -11.09 -5.59
CA ALA A 68 -2.04 -11.14 -4.62
C ALA A 68 -3.34 -11.60 -5.30
N SER A 69 -4.10 -12.42 -4.60
CA SER A 69 -5.31 -12.99 -5.16
C SER A 69 -6.44 -13.05 -4.14
N VAL A 70 -7.67 -13.00 -4.63
CA VAL A 70 -8.88 -13.29 -3.87
C VAL A 70 -9.43 -14.64 -4.28
N SER A 71 -9.82 -15.45 -3.28
CA SER A 71 -10.44 -16.76 -3.51
C SER A 71 -11.92 -16.59 -3.76
N LYS A 72 -12.40 -17.14 -4.87
CA LYS A 72 -13.83 -17.25 -5.19
C LYS A 72 -14.27 -18.69 -5.13
N LEU A 73 -15.25 -18.98 -4.30
CA LEU A 73 -15.91 -20.28 -4.25
C LEU A 73 -17.14 -20.24 -5.16
N THR A 74 -17.22 -21.19 -6.08
CA THR A 74 -18.39 -21.41 -6.94
C THR A 74 -19.02 -22.74 -6.56
N PHE A 75 -20.31 -22.72 -6.29
CA PHE A 75 -21.10 -23.91 -5.97
C PHE A 75 -21.87 -24.32 -7.23
N ASP A 76 -21.72 -25.58 -7.63
CA ASP A 76 -22.48 -26.15 -8.75
C ASP A 76 -23.46 -27.18 -8.20
N ASN A 77 -24.74 -26.89 -8.35
CA ASN A 77 -25.81 -27.76 -7.88
C ASN A 77 -25.86 -29.14 -8.60
N ASN A 78 -25.29 -29.21 -9.81
CA ASN A 78 -25.30 -30.42 -10.62
C ASN A 78 -24.18 -31.41 -10.26
N ILE A 79 -23.10 -30.93 -9.63
CA ILE A 79 -21.91 -31.76 -9.38
C ILE A 79 -21.69 -32.02 -7.89
N ALA A 80 -22.46 -31.38 -7.01
CA ALA A 80 -22.31 -31.41 -5.55
C ALA A 80 -20.86 -31.13 -5.08
N LYS A 81 -20.14 -30.29 -5.82
CA LYS A 81 -18.76 -29.88 -5.53
C LYS A 81 -18.62 -28.36 -5.56
N SER A 82 -17.86 -27.84 -4.64
CA SER A 82 -17.39 -26.45 -4.69
C SER A 82 -16.10 -26.38 -5.49
N LYS A 83 -15.98 -25.36 -6.35
CA LYS A 83 -14.76 -25.05 -7.09
C LYS A 83 -14.17 -23.76 -6.55
N GLN A 84 -12.94 -23.82 -6.08
CA GLN A 84 -12.17 -22.64 -5.70
C GLN A 84 -11.41 -22.10 -6.93
N THR A 85 -11.53 -20.82 -7.17
CA THR A 85 -10.81 -20.12 -8.25
C THR A 85 -10.11 -18.91 -7.64
N LEU A 86 -8.81 -18.76 -7.91
CA LEU A 86 -8.03 -17.60 -7.48
C LEU A 86 -8.09 -16.51 -8.57
N ILE A 87 -8.47 -15.31 -8.18
CA ILE A 87 -8.57 -14.16 -9.08
C ILE A 87 -7.46 -13.18 -8.69
N ALA A 88 -6.60 -12.84 -9.66
CA ALA A 88 -5.50 -11.90 -9.45
C ALA A 88 -6.01 -10.50 -9.10
N GLN A 89 -5.41 -9.91 -8.07
CA GLN A 89 -5.65 -8.52 -7.69
C GLN A 89 -4.68 -7.61 -8.44
N ARG A 90 -5.21 -6.65 -9.19
CA ARG A 90 -4.43 -5.77 -10.05
C ARG A 90 -5.14 -4.46 -10.34
N TRP A 91 -4.38 -3.44 -10.70
CA TRP A 91 -4.91 -2.17 -11.19
C TRP A 91 -5.53 -2.34 -12.59
N ASN A 92 -6.59 -1.58 -12.86
CA ASN A 92 -7.29 -1.56 -14.13
C ASN A 92 -6.65 -0.52 -15.06
N LEU A 93 -5.61 -0.91 -15.79
CA LEU A 93 -4.95 -0.05 -16.76
C LEU A 93 -5.51 -0.31 -18.15
N ILE A 94 -6.15 0.70 -18.72
CA ILE A 94 -6.70 0.68 -20.09
C ILE A 94 -5.85 1.62 -20.93
N PRO A 95 -5.23 1.17 -22.04
CA PRO A 95 -4.43 2.04 -22.90
C PRO A 95 -5.32 3.08 -23.62
N GLN A 96 -4.89 4.34 -23.67
CA GLN A 96 -5.58 5.40 -24.42
C GLN A 96 -5.64 5.08 -25.92
N ASN A 97 -4.56 4.49 -26.46
CA ASN A 97 -4.49 4.08 -27.85
C ASN A 97 -4.33 2.56 -27.93
N LEU A 98 -5.48 1.87 -28.00
CA LEU A 98 -5.50 0.41 -28.05
C LEU A 98 -4.76 -0.14 -29.30
N LYS A 99 -4.94 0.50 -30.47
CA LYS A 99 -4.30 0.07 -31.73
C LYS A 99 -2.77 0.17 -31.64
N ALA A 100 -2.24 1.25 -31.08
CA ALA A 100 -0.82 1.41 -30.88
C ALA A 100 -0.27 0.36 -29.88
N TYR A 101 -1.00 0.12 -28.79
CA TYR A 101 -0.66 -0.86 -27.78
C TYR A 101 -0.61 -2.28 -28.35
N GLU A 102 -1.60 -2.67 -29.17
CA GLU A 102 -1.63 -3.98 -29.85
C GLU A 102 -0.48 -4.16 -30.87
N GLN A 103 0.06 -3.04 -31.39
CA GLN A 103 1.24 -3.02 -32.26
C GLN A 103 2.57 -3.05 -31.48
N GLY A 104 2.54 -3.19 -30.15
CA GLY A 104 3.73 -3.16 -29.30
C GLY A 104 4.32 -1.76 -29.06
N LYS A 105 3.59 -0.69 -29.38
CA LYS A 105 4.01 0.69 -29.11
C LYS A 105 3.53 1.10 -27.72
N LEU A 106 4.32 1.94 -27.05
CA LEU A 106 3.95 2.47 -25.75
C LEU A 106 2.68 3.34 -25.84
N SER A 107 1.74 3.12 -24.92
CA SER A 107 0.53 3.92 -24.77
C SER A 107 0.39 4.41 -23.34
N LYS A 108 -0.05 5.64 -23.13
CA LYS A 108 -0.46 6.09 -21.80
C LYS A 108 -1.72 5.35 -21.37
N PRO A 109 -1.92 5.07 -20.08
CA PRO A 109 -3.22 4.62 -19.60
C PRO A 109 -4.24 5.76 -19.62
N VAL A 110 -5.52 5.44 -19.78
CA VAL A 110 -6.62 6.39 -19.65
C VAL A 110 -6.61 7.06 -18.27
N LYS A 111 -6.37 6.25 -17.22
CA LYS A 111 -6.22 6.71 -15.85
C LYS A 111 -4.91 6.13 -15.30
N PRO A 112 -3.90 6.97 -15.02
CA PRO A 112 -2.69 6.51 -14.37
C PRO A 112 -2.95 6.16 -12.91
N ILE A 113 -2.07 5.37 -12.31
CA ILE A 113 -2.05 5.12 -10.89
C ILE A 113 -1.38 6.32 -10.23
N CYS A 114 -2.12 7.10 -9.43
CA CYS A 114 -1.60 8.29 -8.77
C CYS A 114 -1.45 8.03 -7.28
N PHE A 115 -0.24 8.28 -6.73
CA PHE A 115 -0.01 8.33 -5.30
C PHE A 115 0.23 9.76 -4.85
N TYR A 116 -0.58 10.21 -3.90
CA TYR A 116 -0.47 11.52 -3.27
C TYR A 116 0.44 11.44 -2.05
N ILE A 117 1.43 12.33 -1.97
CA ILE A 117 2.44 12.35 -0.91
C ILE A 117 2.01 13.33 0.16
N ASP A 118 1.93 12.83 1.40
CA ASP A 118 1.53 13.58 2.57
C ASP A 118 2.44 14.80 2.80
N ASP A 119 1.83 15.93 3.13
CA ASP A 119 2.54 17.17 3.42
C ASP A 119 3.33 17.13 4.73
N ALA A 120 2.97 16.23 5.64
CA ALA A 120 3.67 16.00 6.90
C ALA A 120 5.08 15.43 6.75
N PHE A 121 5.46 14.93 5.56
CA PHE A 121 6.82 14.45 5.33
C PHE A 121 7.85 15.59 5.38
N PRO A 122 9.04 15.34 5.97
CA PRO A 122 10.20 16.22 5.80
C PRO A 122 10.48 16.50 4.30
N VAL A 123 10.81 17.72 3.98
CA VAL A 123 10.99 18.16 2.58
C VAL A 123 12.09 17.34 1.89
N GLU A 124 13.14 16.98 2.63
CA GLU A 124 14.28 16.18 2.16
C GLU A 124 13.90 14.77 1.74
N TRP A 125 12.78 14.22 2.27
CA TRP A 125 12.32 12.87 1.98
C TRP A 125 11.46 12.81 0.72
N LYS A 126 10.73 13.88 0.41
CA LYS A 126 9.72 13.89 -0.65
C LYS A 126 10.26 13.47 -2.02
N ASN A 127 11.48 13.92 -2.36
CA ASN A 127 12.08 13.53 -3.63
C ASN A 127 12.41 12.04 -3.71
N ALA A 128 12.95 11.46 -2.64
CA ALA A 128 13.24 10.03 -2.57
C ALA A 128 11.97 9.18 -2.66
N ILE A 129 10.89 9.63 -2.00
CA ILE A 129 9.57 8.99 -2.04
C ILE A 129 9.01 9.02 -3.47
N LYS A 130 9.02 10.19 -4.15
CA LYS A 130 8.57 10.32 -5.55
C LYS A 130 9.32 9.37 -6.47
N GLN A 131 10.64 9.37 -6.37
CA GLN A 131 11.47 8.45 -7.16
C GLN A 131 11.17 6.97 -6.87
N GLY A 132 10.84 6.62 -5.61
CA GLY A 132 10.45 5.26 -5.24
C GLY A 132 9.17 4.80 -5.92
N VAL A 133 8.16 5.68 -5.98
CA VAL A 133 6.90 5.44 -6.70
C VAL A 133 7.14 5.30 -8.20
N GLU A 134 7.81 6.29 -8.80
CA GLU A 134 7.96 6.40 -10.25
C GLU A 134 8.94 5.38 -10.85
N LEU A 135 9.74 4.72 -10.01
CA LEU A 135 10.65 3.65 -10.44
C LEU A 135 9.90 2.53 -11.18
N TRP A 136 8.65 2.27 -10.82
CA TRP A 136 7.80 1.26 -11.44
C TRP A 136 7.42 1.56 -12.88
N ASN A 137 7.56 2.82 -13.35
CA ASN A 137 7.33 3.13 -14.76
C ASN A 137 8.23 2.32 -15.70
N LYS A 138 9.45 1.96 -15.28
CA LYS A 138 10.34 1.08 -16.06
C LYS A 138 9.71 -0.30 -16.30
N ALA A 139 9.06 -0.86 -15.29
CA ALA A 139 8.35 -2.14 -15.43
C ALA A 139 7.08 -2.00 -16.28
N PHE A 140 6.35 -0.90 -16.11
CA PHE A 140 5.17 -0.61 -16.92
C PHE A 140 5.50 -0.37 -18.39
N GLU A 141 6.65 0.22 -18.71
CA GLU A 141 7.13 0.36 -20.10
C GLU A 141 7.39 -0.98 -20.76
N GLN A 142 7.92 -1.95 -20.02
CA GLN A 142 8.05 -3.33 -20.51
C GLN A 142 6.68 -3.99 -20.78
N ALA A 143 5.65 -3.55 -20.03
CA ALA A 143 4.27 -4.00 -20.22
C ALA A 143 3.51 -3.18 -21.28
N GLY A 144 4.17 -2.23 -21.97
CA GLY A 144 3.57 -1.41 -23.04
C GLY A 144 2.92 -0.11 -22.57
N TYR A 145 3.11 0.30 -21.31
CA TYR A 145 2.53 1.53 -20.79
C TYR A 145 3.59 2.61 -20.54
N GLN A 146 3.32 3.82 -20.99
CA GLN A 146 4.11 5.01 -20.71
C GLN A 146 3.43 5.83 -19.61
N LYS A 147 4.18 6.25 -18.58
CA LYS A 147 3.65 7.05 -17.46
C LYS A 147 2.42 6.41 -16.82
N ALA A 148 2.56 5.16 -16.41
CA ALA A 148 1.47 4.39 -15.82
C ALA A 148 1.25 4.72 -14.34
N ILE A 149 2.30 5.19 -13.65
CA ILE A 149 2.26 5.54 -12.24
C ILE A 149 2.91 6.91 -12.02
N GLU A 150 2.30 7.72 -11.17
CA GLU A 150 2.73 9.10 -10.90
C GLU A 150 2.70 9.37 -9.39
N ALA A 151 3.64 10.20 -8.92
CA ALA A 151 3.70 10.68 -7.55
C ALA A 151 3.38 12.18 -7.52
N LEU A 152 2.31 12.55 -6.84
CA LEU A 152 1.80 13.91 -6.73
C LEU A 152 1.91 14.41 -5.29
N ASP A 153 2.12 15.70 -5.09
CA ASP A 153 1.98 16.30 -3.76
C ASP A 153 0.49 16.46 -3.41
N PHE A 154 0.17 16.51 -2.11
CA PHE A 154 -1.17 16.86 -1.68
C PHE A 154 -1.58 18.22 -2.26
N PRO A 155 -2.80 18.31 -2.83
CA PRO A 155 -3.26 19.55 -3.44
C PRO A 155 -3.53 20.61 -2.35
N LYS A 156 -2.72 21.67 -2.33
CA LYS A 156 -2.78 22.72 -1.29
C LYS A 156 -4.05 23.57 -1.33
N ASN A 157 -4.70 23.65 -2.49
CA ASN A 157 -5.83 24.53 -2.73
C ASN A 157 -7.15 23.78 -2.96
N ASP A 158 -7.16 22.48 -2.72
CA ASP A 158 -8.38 21.67 -2.84
C ASP A 158 -8.93 21.36 -1.45
N HIS A 159 -9.96 22.08 -1.04
CA HIS A 159 -10.63 21.88 0.25
C HIS A 159 -11.41 20.55 0.32
N ASN A 160 -11.65 19.91 -0.81
CA ASN A 160 -12.36 18.62 -0.89
C ASN A 160 -11.41 17.42 -0.80
N PHE A 161 -10.09 17.66 -0.90
CA PHE A 161 -9.12 16.60 -0.79
C PHE A 161 -9.02 16.11 0.66
N ASP A 162 -9.23 14.82 0.84
CA ASP A 162 -9.01 14.14 2.13
C ASP A 162 -8.32 12.80 1.85
N ALA A 163 -7.25 12.50 2.57
CA ALA A 163 -6.51 11.26 2.43
C ALA A 163 -7.29 10.01 2.91
N ASP A 164 -8.44 10.19 3.55
CA ASP A 164 -9.35 9.10 3.94
C ASP A 164 -10.41 8.81 2.86
N ASP A 165 -10.48 9.63 1.78
CA ASP A 165 -11.28 9.34 0.60
C ASP A 165 -10.59 8.26 -0.26
N ILE A 166 -11.30 7.17 -0.56
CA ILE A 166 -10.78 6.09 -1.41
C ILE A 166 -10.50 6.52 -2.86
N ALA A 167 -10.93 7.70 -3.28
CA ALA A 167 -10.58 8.25 -4.59
C ALA A 167 -9.07 8.53 -4.73
N TYR A 168 -8.37 8.72 -3.60
CA TYR A 168 -6.97 9.10 -3.56
C TYR A 168 -6.12 8.03 -2.90
N SER A 169 -5.20 7.43 -3.66
CA SER A 169 -4.16 6.57 -3.07
C SER A 169 -3.05 7.44 -2.51
N CYS A 170 -2.60 7.16 -1.28
CA CYS A 170 -1.71 8.06 -0.55
C CYS A 170 -0.46 7.36 -0.02
N ILE A 171 0.64 8.10 0.03
CA ILE A 171 1.80 7.76 0.85
C ILE A 171 1.75 8.64 2.09
N ARG A 172 1.51 8.03 3.25
CA ARG A 172 1.19 8.70 4.51
C ARG A 172 2.37 8.67 5.46
N TYR A 173 2.65 9.81 6.08
CA TYR A 173 3.58 9.91 7.19
C TYR A 173 2.93 9.44 8.48
N VAL A 174 3.59 8.55 9.21
CA VAL A 174 3.07 8.02 10.48
C VAL A 174 3.99 8.41 11.63
N PRO A 175 3.57 9.34 12.51
CA PRO A 175 4.34 9.74 13.69
C PRO A 175 4.24 8.67 14.77
N SER A 176 4.95 7.56 14.59
CA SER A 176 4.95 6.44 15.52
C SER A 176 6.37 5.91 15.73
N THR A 177 6.54 5.08 16.77
CA THR A 177 7.80 4.39 17.07
C THR A 177 8.01 3.15 16.18
N ALA A 178 7.05 2.81 15.33
CA ALA A 178 7.24 1.78 14.31
C ALA A 178 8.39 2.19 13.37
N GLU A 179 9.07 1.21 12.83
CA GLU A 179 10.21 1.43 11.93
C GLU A 179 9.91 0.93 10.52
N LYS A 180 9.02 -0.07 10.40
CA LYS A 180 8.74 -0.74 9.14
C LYS A 180 7.76 0.05 8.30
N VAL A 181 8.16 0.35 7.06
CA VAL A 181 7.24 0.82 6.01
C VAL A 181 6.27 -0.31 5.68
N THR A 182 5.00 0.01 5.56
CA THR A 182 3.94 -0.97 5.27
C THR A 182 3.00 -0.43 4.20
N SER A 183 2.30 -1.32 3.53
CA SER A 183 1.28 -0.94 2.56
C SER A 183 0.02 -1.76 2.74
N SER A 184 -1.09 -1.20 2.28
CA SER A 184 -2.37 -1.88 2.15
C SER A 184 -3.07 -1.42 0.89
N PHE A 185 -3.96 -2.23 0.36
CA PHE A 185 -4.82 -1.84 -0.75
C PHE A 185 -6.23 -2.40 -0.58
N LEU A 186 -7.19 -1.69 -1.15
CA LEU A 186 -8.57 -2.11 -1.27
C LEU A 186 -8.81 -2.66 -2.66
N ALA A 187 -9.26 -3.90 -2.77
CA ALA A 187 -9.61 -4.51 -4.05
C ALA A 187 -11.07 -4.95 -4.08
N ASN A 188 -11.69 -4.85 -5.25
CA ASN A 188 -13.01 -5.39 -5.51
C ASN A 188 -12.95 -6.93 -5.44
N PRO A 189 -13.64 -7.58 -4.49
CA PRO A 189 -13.58 -9.03 -4.33
C PRO A 189 -14.22 -9.79 -5.51
N GLN A 190 -15.05 -9.14 -6.32
CA GLN A 190 -15.69 -9.74 -7.47
C GLN A 190 -14.76 -9.78 -8.69
N THR A 191 -13.98 -8.73 -8.92
CA THR A 191 -13.17 -8.56 -10.15
C THR A 191 -11.67 -8.69 -9.93
N GLY A 192 -11.20 -8.51 -8.69
CA GLY A 192 -9.79 -8.36 -8.36
C GLY A 192 -9.22 -6.98 -8.69
N GLU A 193 -10.07 -6.00 -9.05
CA GLU A 193 -9.61 -4.63 -9.34
C GLU A 193 -9.14 -3.94 -8.05
N ILE A 194 -7.89 -3.47 -8.04
CA ILE A 194 -7.39 -2.62 -6.96
C ILE A 194 -7.96 -1.22 -7.18
N ILE A 195 -8.69 -0.72 -6.18
CA ILE A 195 -9.43 0.55 -6.23
C ILE A 195 -8.62 1.66 -5.60
N ASN A 196 -7.97 1.36 -4.48
CA ASN A 196 -7.20 2.29 -3.67
C ASN A 196 -6.03 1.57 -3.01
N ALA A 197 -4.96 2.31 -2.75
CA ALA A 197 -3.82 1.80 -2.00
C ALA A 197 -3.23 2.89 -1.10
N SER A 198 -2.67 2.48 0.04
CA SER A 198 -1.96 3.37 0.96
C SER A 198 -0.63 2.76 1.35
N VAL A 199 0.41 3.60 1.38
CA VAL A 199 1.73 3.25 1.91
C VAL A 199 1.97 4.09 3.15
N PHE A 200 2.37 3.45 4.25
CA PHE A 200 2.59 4.10 5.54
C PHE A 200 4.08 4.10 5.85
N VAL A 201 4.66 5.29 5.94
CA VAL A 201 6.08 5.49 6.22
C VAL A 201 6.20 6.09 7.62
N PRO A 202 6.74 5.33 8.59
CA PRO A 202 6.87 5.81 9.96
C PRO A 202 8.03 6.81 10.13
N ALA A 203 7.93 7.64 11.16
CA ALA A 203 8.96 8.62 11.50
C ALA A 203 10.33 7.96 11.75
N ASN A 204 10.33 6.77 12.35
CA ASN A 204 11.55 6.02 12.70
C ASN A 204 12.09 5.13 11.58
N VAL A 205 11.63 5.30 10.34
CA VAL A 205 12.14 4.53 9.18
C VAL A 205 13.66 4.62 9.03
N GLY A 206 14.26 5.71 9.51
CA GLY A 206 15.71 5.91 9.48
C GLY A 206 16.50 4.82 10.22
N ASP A 207 15.99 4.35 11.35
CA ASP A 207 16.64 3.29 12.14
C ASP A 207 16.60 1.95 11.39
N GLN A 208 15.51 1.65 10.69
CA GLN A 208 15.42 0.46 9.85
C GLN A 208 16.40 0.54 8.68
N ILE A 209 16.46 1.68 7.99
CA ILE A 209 17.37 1.90 6.85
C ILE A 209 18.83 1.76 7.32
N TYR A 210 19.18 2.40 8.45
CA TYR A 210 20.52 2.33 9.01
C TYR A 210 20.93 0.89 9.34
N ARG A 211 20.10 0.16 10.09
CA ARG A 211 20.38 -1.24 10.45
C ARG A 211 20.53 -2.13 9.24
N TRP A 212 19.65 -1.99 8.28
CA TRP A 212 19.68 -2.79 7.06
C TRP A 212 20.92 -2.53 6.22
N LEU A 213 21.29 -1.26 6.00
CA LEU A 213 22.51 -0.90 5.29
C LEU A 213 23.77 -1.30 6.06
N PHE A 214 23.79 -1.09 7.37
CA PHE A 214 24.91 -1.49 8.22
C PHE A 214 25.15 -3.01 8.15
N LEU A 215 24.13 -3.81 8.39
CA LEU A 215 24.24 -5.27 8.38
C LEU A 215 24.57 -5.83 6.99
N GLY A 216 24.02 -5.22 5.94
CA GLY A 216 24.19 -5.72 4.57
C GLY A 216 25.48 -5.27 3.89
N SER A 217 26.06 -4.12 4.27
CA SER A 217 27.17 -3.54 3.51
C SER A 217 28.37 -3.05 4.33
N ALA A 218 28.28 -2.90 5.66
CA ALA A 218 29.40 -2.37 6.47
C ALA A 218 30.67 -3.24 6.42
N ALA A 219 30.56 -4.51 6.08
CA ALA A 219 31.72 -5.39 5.89
C ALA A 219 32.55 -4.96 4.67
N SER A 220 31.89 -4.56 3.58
CA SER A 220 32.51 -4.21 2.30
C SER A 220 32.62 -2.70 2.06
N ASP A 221 31.76 -1.89 2.68
CA ASP A 221 31.72 -0.44 2.53
C ASP A 221 32.03 0.26 3.87
N ALA A 222 33.24 0.81 4.00
CA ALA A 222 33.67 1.51 5.21
C ALA A 222 32.84 2.75 5.51
N THR A 223 32.20 3.37 4.50
CA THR A 223 31.35 4.55 4.67
C THR A 223 30.08 4.23 5.48
N MET A 224 29.70 2.97 5.56
CA MET A 224 28.56 2.50 6.36
C MET A 224 28.89 2.27 7.85
N ARG A 225 30.17 2.37 8.25
CA ARG A 225 30.65 2.19 9.63
C ARG A 225 30.60 3.50 10.42
N THR A 226 29.53 4.24 10.30
CA THR A 226 29.36 5.55 10.94
C THR A 226 28.15 5.51 11.86
N SER A 227 28.11 6.37 12.88
CA SER A 227 26.97 6.53 13.78
C SER A 227 25.81 7.30 13.15
N HIS A 228 26.08 8.01 12.05
CA HIS A 228 25.09 8.81 11.32
C HIS A 228 25.08 8.41 9.86
N LEU A 229 23.91 8.01 9.38
CA LEU A 229 23.73 7.66 7.96
C LEU A 229 23.84 8.93 7.10
N PRO A 230 24.72 8.95 6.07
CA PRO A 230 24.75 10.05 5.10
C PRO A 230 23.39 10.22 4.41
N GLN A 231 23.00 11.47 4.15
CA GLN A 231 21.66 11.78 3.60
C GLN A 231 21.39 11.11 2.25
N ASP A 232 22.40 10.98 1.40
CA ASP A 232 22.27 10.29 0.11
C ASP A 232 21.97 8.80 0.28
N LYS A 233 22.60 8.15 1.26
CA LYS A 233 22.36 6.74 1.60
C LYS A 233 20.98 6.53 2.23
N PHE A 234 20.58 7.43 3.12
CA PHE A 234 19.23 7.46 3.66
C PHE A 234 18.19 7.56 2.53
N ASN A 235 18.36 8.52 1.61
CA ASN A 235 17.45 8.73 0.49
C ASN A 235 17.39 7.50 -0.44
N GLN A 236 18.51 6.82 -0.69
CA GLN A 236 18.55 5.58 -1.45
C GLN A 236 17.76 4.46 -0.74
N GLY A 237 17.96 4.31 0.57
CA GLY A 237 17.23 3.33 1.38
C GLY A 237 15.73 3.61 1.41
N LEU A 238 15.34 4.86 1.65
CA LEU A 238 13.94 5.28 1.65
C LEU A 238 13.27 5.05 0.29
N LYS A 239 13.92 5.44 -0.80
CA LYS A 239 13.48 5.17 -2.17
C LYS A 239 13.21 3.68 -2.39
N TYR A 240 14.14 2.81 -1.96
CA TYR A 240 14.00 1.36 -2.12
C TYR A 240 12.83 0.82 -1.30
N MET A 241 12.70 1.21 -0.02
CA MET A 241 11.61 0.74 0.84
C MET A 241 10.25 1.18 0.31
N VAL A 242 10.12 2.43 -0.13
CA VAL A 242 8.90 2.92 -0.75
C VAL A 242 8.60 2.15 -2.04
N ALA A 243 9.61 1.91 -2.90
CA ALA A 243 9.41 1.14 -4.12
C ALA A 243 8.92 -0.29 -3.83
N CYS A 244 9.45 -0.96 -2.80
CA CYS A 244 8.98 -2.29 -2.40
C CYS A 244 7.51 -2.27 -1.96
N GLU A 245 7.12 -1.32 -1.13
CA GLU A 245 5.74 -1.24 -0.62
C GLU A 245 4.76 -0.78 -1.70
N VAL A 246 5.18 0.10 -2.61
CA VAL A 246 4.40 0.42 -3.81
C VAL A 246 4.22 -0.84 -4.65
N GLY A 247 5.25 -1.66 -4.84
CA GLY A 247 5.14 -2.96 -5.53
C GLY A 247 4.07 -3.87 -4.92
N ARG A 248 4.04 -3.99 -3.58
CA ARG A 248 2.98 -4.72 -2.87
C ARG A 248 1.61 -4.10 -3.12
N SER A 249 1.51 -2.77 -3.13
CA SER A 249 0.26 -2.07 -3.44
C SER A 249 -0.18 -2.18 -4.90
N LEU A 250 0.73 -2.60 -5.79
CA LEU A 250 0.40 -2.99 -7.17
C LEU A 250 -0.12 -4.44 -7.27
N GLY A 251 -0.16 -5.16 -6.15
CA GLY A 251 -0.61 -6.53 -6.07
C GLY A 251 0.52 -7.57 -6.17
N LEU A 252 1.79 -7.15 -6.15
CA LEU A 252 2.92 -8.07 -6.15
C LEU A 252 3.16 -8.66 -4.76
N LEU A 253 3.46 -9.94 -4.69
CA LEU A 253 3.91 -10.62 -3.48
C LEU A 253 5.45 -10.62 -3.42
N ASP A 254 5.99 -10.87 -2.23
CA ASP A 254 7.43 -11.07 -2.07
C ASP A 254 7.85 -12.29 -2.88
N ASN A 255 8.79 -12.09 -3.78
CA ASN A 255 9.37 -13.16 -4.57
C ASN A 255 10.75 -13.50 -3.98
N ILE A 256 10.82 -14.67 -3.34
CA ILE A 256 12.03 -15.17 -2.67
C ILE A 256 12.73 -16.24 -3.54
N GLY A 257 12.26 -16.43 -4.75
CA GLY A 257 12.81 -17.41 -5.71
C GLY A 257 13.98 -16.87 -6.52
#